data_837768c8899bd0f19abebfaf574c9c2a
#
_entry.id   837768c8899bd0f19abebfaf574c9c2a
#
_cell.length_a   1.000
_cell.length_b   1.000
_cell.length_c   1.000
_cell.angle_alpha   90.00
_cell.angle_beta   90.00
_cell.angle_gamma   90.00
#
_symmetry.space_group_name_H-M   'P 1'
#
loop_
_entity.id
_entity.type
_entity.pdbx_description
1 polymer ?
#
loop_
_entity_poly.entity_id
_entity_poly.type
_entity_poly.pdbx_seq_one_letter_code
_entity_poly.pdbx_strand_id
1 'polypeptide(L)'
;LNNTFNATILEFDFVPLGTSISFDYIFSSEQYLSNPMSNQCNYTDGFAFLLKKNGEPNYENLAVVPGTSIPVKVNTVRGSGTICPPANETYFDAFNGTVHPTNYNGQTKVLTAQSNVIPGETYHIKLVIADEGNYRFDSAIFLGGGSFNFGIDLGDDRLIATGNPLCPGETLTVDATQSGATGYQWFLNG
;
A
#
# COMPACT_ATOMS: atom_id res chain seq x y z
N LEU A 1 -12.91 -0.25 -12.47
CA LEU A 1 -14.06 0.36 -11.81
C LEU A 1 -14.94 1.01 -12.87
N ASN A 2 -16.22 0.67 -12.92
CA ASN A 2 -17.22 1.32 -13.78
C ASN A 2 -18.12 2.17 -12.87
N ASN A 3 -18.52 3.36 -13.33
CA ASN A 3 -19.32 4.30 -12.56
C ASN A 3 -18.67 4.70 -11.23
N THR A 4 -17.49 5.28 -11.31
CA THR A 4 -16.77 5.80 -10.13
C THR A 4 -17.22 7.23 -9.83
N PHE A 5 -17.29 7.54 -8.52
CA PHE A 5 -17.61 8.85 -7.97
C PHE A 5 -16.48 9.27 -7.02
N ASN A 6 -16.39 10.58 -6.75
CA ASN A 6 -15.52 11.14 -5.71
C ASN A 6 -14.06 10.65 -5.75
N ALA A 7 -13.50 10.50 -6.95
CA ALA A 7 -12.13 10.00 -7.11
C ALA A 7 -11.11 11.00 -6.54
N THR A 8 -10.22 10.51 -5.70
CA THR A 8 -9.04 11.24 -5.22
C THR A 8 -7.79 10.58 -5.81
N ILE A 9 -6.88 11.42 -6.32
CA ILE A 9 -5.68 10.98 -7.02
C ILE A 9 -4.46 11.67 -6.43
N LEU A 10 -3.42 10.88 -6.13
CA LEU A 10 -2.06 11.32 -5.88
C LEU A 10 -1.17 10.69 -6.96
N GLU A 11 -0.44 11.51 -7.73
CA GLU A 11 0.45 11.00 -8.77
C GLU A 11 1.75 11.79 -8.81
N PHE A 12 2.85 11.10 -9.12
CA PHE A 12 4.17 11.70 -9.26
C PHE A 12 5.11 10.81 -10.07
N ASP A 13 6.19 11.42 -10.56
CA ASP A 13 7.29 10.70 -11.20
C ASP A 13 8.43 10.50 -10.21
N PHE A 14 9.17 9.40 -10.37
CA PHE A 14 10.36 9.11 -9.57
C PHE A 14 11.37 8.30 -10.39
N VAL A 15 12.61 8.29 -9.91
CA VAL A 15 13.71 7.50 -10.47
C VAL A 15 14.19 6.56 -9.36
N PRO A 16 13.93 5.24 -9.46
CA PRO A 16 14.39 4.29 -8.47
C PRO A 16 15.92 4.16 -8.51
N LEU A 17 16.51 3.99 -7.35
CA LEU A 17 17.94 3.74 -7.19
C LEU A 17 18.26 2.23 -7.15
N GLY A 18 17.27 1.40 -6.81
CA GLY A 18 17.39 -0.05 -6.76
C GLY A 18 16.50 -0.77 -7.77
N THR A 19 16.50 -2.08 -7.71
CA THR A 19 15.80 -2.97 -8.65
C THR A 19 14.34 -3.25 -8.26
N SER A 20 13.88 -2.70 -7.13
CA SER A 20 12.51 -2.84 -6.66
C SER A 20 12.00 -1.57 -6.00
N ILE A 21 10.69 -1.42 -5.96
CA ILE A 21 10.00 -0.46 -5.10
C ILE A 21 9.00 -1.20 -4.23
N SER A 22 8.79 -0.69 -3.03
CA SER A 22 7.74 -1.17 -2.13
C SER A 22 7.26 -0.05 -1.21
N PHE A 23 6.03 -0.18 -0.73
CA PHE A 23 5.49 0.64 0.35
C PHE A 23 4.31 -0.08 1.01
N ASP A 24 4.11 0.20 2.29
CA ASP A 24 3.05 -0.39 3.08
C ASP A 24 1.80 0.47 3.09
N TYR A 25 0.65 -0.18 3.16
CA TYR A 25 -0.63 0.50 3.24
C TYR A 25 -1.69 -0.32 3.97
N ILE A 26 -2.73 0.38 4.43
CA ILE A 26 -3.98 -0.19 4.94
C ILE A 26 -5.13 0.39 4.11
N PHE A 27 -6.04 -0.46 3.66
CA PHE A 27 -7.30 -0.06 3.06
C PHE A 27 -8.40 -0.13 4.10
N SER A 28 -9.12 0.97 4.31
CA SER A 28 -10.27 1.05 5.20
C SER A 28 -11.49 1.54 4.44
N SER A 29 -12.68 1.05 4.79
CA SER A 29 -13.91 1.41 4.11
C SER A 29 -15.13 1.32 5.02
N GLU A 30 -16.07 2.24 4.84
CA GLU A 30 -17.41 2.16 5.41
C GLU A 30 -18.25 1.04 4.78
N GLN A 31 -17.88 0.54 3.59
CA GLN A 31 -18.51 -0.62 2.92
C GLN A 31 -18.28 -1.94 3.66
N TYR A 32 -17.35 -2.00 4.62
CA TYR A 32 -17.15 -3.17 5.49
C TYR A 32 -18.23 -3.27 6.56
N LEU A 33 -19.49 -3.45 6.15
CA LEU A 33 -20.62 -3.55 7.07
C LEU A 33 -20.55 -4.87 7.86
N SER A 34 -20.69 -4.79 9.18
CA SER A 34 -20.77 -5.96 10.07
C SER A 34 -22.13 -6.64 10.04
N ASN A 35 -23.17 -5.93 9.62
CA ASN A 35 -24.54 -6.47 9.45
C ASN A 35 -25.15 -6.01 8.12
N PRO A 36 -24.58 -6.41 6.96
CA PRO A 36 -25.07 -5.99 5.66
C PRO A 36 -26.38 -6.69 5.29
N MET A 37 -27.19 -6.05 4.45
CA MET A 37 -28.21 -6.74 3.69
C MET A 37 -27.58 -7.52 2.53
N SER A 38 -28.23 -8.58 2.05
CA SER A 38 -27.65 -9.47 1.01
C SER A 38 -27.26 -8.75 -0.29
N ASN A 39 -28.00 -7.71 -0.68
CA ASN A 39 -27.69 -6.90 -1.86
C ASN A 39 -26.45 -5.98 -1.66
N GLN A 40 -26.01 -5.76 -0.43
CA GLN A 40 -24.84 -4.93 -0.11
C GLN A 40 -23.51 -5.70 -0.25
N CYS A 41 -23.57 -7.04 -0.38
CA CYS A 41 -22.36 -7.85 -0.54
C CYS A 41 -21.62 -7.59 -1.86
N ASN A 42 -22.31 -7.05 -2.86
CA ASN A 42 -21.73 -6.71 -4.17
C ASN A 42 -21.20 -5.28 -4.26
N TYR A 43 -21.53 -4.44 -3.28
CA TYR A 43 -21.00 -3.07 -3.25
C TYR A 43 -19.54 -3.11 -2.82
N THR A 44 -18.74 -2.32 -3.50
CA THR A 44 -17.31 -2.28 -3.25
C THR A 44 -16.74 -0.96 -3.72
N ASP A 45 -16.08 -0.26 -2.82
CA ASP A 45 -15.17 0.78 -3.22
C ASP A 45 -13.85 0.16 -3.63
N GLY A 46 -13.10 0.85 -4.43
CA GLY A 46 -11.86 0.36 -4.93
C GLY A 46 -10.81 1.43 -5.06
N PHE A 47 -9.59 0.96 -5.07
CA PHE A 47 -8.42 1.79 -5.31
C PHE A 47 -7.44 1.04 -6.20
N ALA A 48 -6.47 1.78 -6.73
CA ALA A 48 -5.39 1.20 -7.50
C ALA A 48 -4.09 1.98 -7.23
N PHE A 49 -2.98 1.27 -7.25
CA PHE A 49 -1.63 1.84 -7.29
C PHE A 49 -1.03 1.51 -8.64
N LEU A 50 -1.20 2.41 -9.57
CA LEU A 50 -0.86 2.22 -10.97
C LEU A 50 0.57 2.69 -11.24
N LEU A 51 1.45 1.76 -11.57
CA LEU A 51 2.85 2.02 -11.90
C LEU A 51 3.10 1.79 -13.38
N LYS A 52 3.90 2.64 -14.01
CA LYS A 52 4.48 2.38 -15.33
C LYS A 52 5.85 3.04 -15.49
N LYS A 53 6.71 2.45 -16.29
CA LYS A 53 7.91 3.11 -16.77
C LYS A 53 7.52 4.20 -17.77
N ASN A 54 8.21 5.32 -17.77
CA ASN A 54 7.98 6.40 -18.74
C ASN A 54 8.17 5.89 -20.18
N GLY A 55 7.24 6.27 -21.06
CA GLY A 55 7.19 5.77 -22.43
C GLY A 55 6.43 4.45 -22.63
N GLU A 56 6.15 3.69 -21.56
CA GLU A 56 5.33 2.48 -21.68
C GLU A 56 3.82 2.84 -21.72
N PRO A 57 3.02 2.11 -22.53
CA PRO A 57 1.59 2.44 -22.69
C PRO A 57 0.73 1.94 -21.52
N ASN A 58 1.15 0.87 -20.83
CA ASN A 58 0.32 0.17 -19.85
C ASN A 58 0.80 0.38 -18.43
N TYR A 59 -0.17 0.47 -17.52
CA TYR A 59 0.08 0.48 -16.08
C TYR A 59 -0.01 -0.94 -15.52
N GLU A 60 0.81 -1.23 -14.53
CA GLU A 60 0.68 -2.35 -13.61
C GLU A 60 -0.05 -1.85 -12.35
N ASN A 61 -1.00 -2.63 -11.83
CA ASN A 61 -1.64 -2.33 -10.56
C ASN A 61 -0.93 -3.08 -9.42
N LEU A 62 -0.33 -2.36 -8.50
CA LEU A 62 0.37 -2.91 -7.33
C LEU A 62 -0.57 -3.19 -6.14
N ALA A 63 -1.80 -2.64 -6.16
CA ALA A 63 -2.79 -2.85 -5.12
C ALA A 63 -3.54 -4.18 -5.35
N VAL A 64 -2.83 -5.27 -5.21
CA VAL A 64 -3.35 -6.63 -5.40
C VAL A 64 -3.22 -7.47 -4.13
N VAL A 65 -4.09 -8.47 -4.00
CA VAL A 65 -4.00 -9.47 -2.94
C VAL A 65 -2.66 -10.19 -3.07
N PRO A 66 -1.83 -10.26 -2.02
CA PRO A 66 -0.49 -10.82 -2.10
C PRO A 66 -0.43 -12.20 -2.76
N GLY A 67 0.51 -12.36 -3.71
CA GLY A 67 0.68 -13.58 -4.49
C GLY A 67 -0.35 -13.81 -5.59
N THR A 68 -1.19 -12.83 -5.90
CA THR A 68 -2.21 -12.93 -6.95
C THR A 68 -2.22 -11.68 -7.84
N SER A 69 -3.05 -11.67 -8.89
CA SER A 69 -3.39 -10.49 -9.69
C SER A 69 -4.77 -9.89 -9.32
N ILE A 70 -5.39 -10.33 -8.23
CA ILE A 70 -6.73 -9.89 -7.80
C ILE A 70 -6.61 -8.51 -7.14
N PRO A 71 -7.25 -7.45 -7.65
CA PRO A 71 -7.23 -6.15 -6.99
C PRO A 71 -7.82 -6.20 -5.58
N VAL A 72 -7.20 -5.49 -4.64
CA VAL A 72 -7.75 -5.32 -3.29
C VAL A 72 -8.98 -4.43 -3.34
N LYS A 73 -10.09 -4.93 -2.82
CA LYS A 73 -11.40 -4.26 -2.73
C LYS A 73 -12.14 -4.80 -1.51
N VAL A 74 -13.24 -4.15 -1.12
CA VAL A 74 -14.08 -4.62 -0.01
C VAL A 74 -14.56 -6.07 -0.19
N ASN A 75 -14.91 -6.47 -1.41
CA ASN A 75 -15.42 -7.82 -1.70
C ASN A 75 -14.35 -8.83 -2.10
N THR A 76 -13.10 -8.41 -2.30
CA THR A 76 -11.97 -9.32 -2.56
C THR A 76 -11.09 -9.56 -1.33
N VAL A 77 -11.17 -8.70 -0.30
CA VAL A 77 -10.56 -8.91 1.02
C VAL A 77 -11.63 -8.66 2.07
N ARG A 78 -12.19 -9.71 2.66
CA ARG A 78 -13.29 -9.62 3.61
C ARG A 78 -13.25 -10.75 4.62
N GLY A 79 -13.48 -10.43 5.89
CA GLY A 79 -13.59 -11.39 6.97
C GLY A 79 -14.91 -12.13 6.99
N SER A 80 -14.93 -13.25 7.69
CA SER A 80 -16.12 -14.04 8.03
C SER A 80 -16.99 -13.36 9.09
N GLY A 81 -18.13 -13.96 9.42
CA GLY A 81 -19.03 -13.49 10.47
C GLY A 81 -20.17 -12.59 10.00
N THR A 82 -20.33 -12.36 8.69
CA THR A 82 -21.46 -11.64 8.10
C THR A 82 -22.19 -12.52 7.08
N ILE A 83 -23.35 -12.07 6.56
CA ILE A 83 -24.06 -12.73 5.48
C ILE A 83 -23.25 -12.72 4.16
N CYS A 84 -22.33 -11.76 4.00
CA CYS A 84 -21.48 -11.69 2.82
C CYS A 84 -20.37 -12.72 2.90
N PRO A 85 -20.08 -13.45 1.81
CA PRO A 85 -19.04 -14.49 1.83
C PRO A 85 -17.67 -13.86 2.13
N PRO A 86 -16.84 -14.53 2.95
CA PRO A 86 -15.47 -14.11 3.17
C PRO A 86 -14.63 -14.30 1.89
N ALA A 87 -13.61 -13.47 1.74
CA ALA A 87 -12.66 -13.54 0.63
C ALA A 87 -11.27 -13.11 1.11
N ASN A 88 -10.23 -13.89 0.79
CA ASN A 88 -8.84 -13.63 1.17
C ASN A 88 -8.72 -13.16 2.64
N GLU A 89 -9.43 -13.85 3.53
CA GLU A 89 -9.67 -13.49 4.93
C GLU A 89 -8.37 -13.27 5.72
N THR A 90 -7.28 -13.94 5.34
CA THR A 90 -5.95 -13.78 5.94
C THR A 90 -5.48 -12.32 5.94
N TYR A 91 -5.89 -11.54 4.95
CA TYR A 91 -5.51 -10.14 4.77
C TYR A 91 -6.54 -9.15 5.32
N PHE A 92 -7.67 -9.62 5.80
CA PHE A 92 -8.65 -8.81 6.51
C PHE A 92 -8.25 -8.70 7.98
N ASP A 93 -8.35 -7.48 8.56
CA ASP A 93 -8.02 -7.24 9.95
C ASP A 93 -9.26 -7.38 10.82
N ALA A 94 -10.19 -6.44 10.69
CA ALA A 94 -11.37 -6.40 11.56
C ALA A 94 -12.56 -5.67 10.91
N PHE A 95 -13.76 -6.04 11.37
CA PHE A 95 -14.92 -5.14 11.37
C PHE A 95 -14.79 -4.22 12.58
N ASN A 96 -14.70 -2.92 12.35
CA ASN A 96 -14.52 -1.94 13.39
C ASN A 96 -15.83 -1.72 14.12
N GLY A 97 -15.78 -1.78 15.43
CA GLY A 97 -16.87 -1.33 16.30
C GLY A 97 -16.63 0.12 16.73
N THR A 98 -17.06 0.45 17.95
CA THR A 98 -16.89 1.78 18.53
C THR A 98 -15.50 2.02 19.14
N VAL A 99 -14.59 1.08 19.06
CA VAL A 99 -13.29 1.06 19.79
C VAL A 99 -12.07 1.21 18.89
N HIS A 100 -12.25 1.34 17.58
CA HIS A 100 -11.15 1.47 16.62
C HIS A 100 -10.70 2.92 16.43
N PRO A 101 -9.42 3.14 16.07
CA PRO A 101 -8.88 4.49 15.89
C PRO A 101 -9.44 5.22 14.66
N THR A 102 -10.16 4.53 13.75
CA THR A 102 -10.80 5.12 12.58
C THR A 102 -12.32 4.99 12.65
N ASN A 103 -13.03 5.85 11.94
CA ASN A 103 -14.49 5.79 11.82
C ASN A 103 -14.97 4.86 10.71
N TYR A 104 -14.06 4.20 9.99
CA TYR A 104 -14.41 3.23 8.95
C TYR A 104 -14.95 1.93 9.58
N ASN A 105 -15.88 1.28 8.89
CA ASN A 105 -16.55 0.07 9.39
C ASN A 105 -15.64 -1.16 9.42
N GLY A 106 -14.53 -1.14 8.69
CA GLY A 106 -13.55 -2.22 8.69
C GLY A 106 -12.31 -1.87 7.88
N GLN A 107 -11.33 -2.77 7.94
CA GLN A 107 -10.02 -2.54 7.32
C GLN A 107 -9.28 -3.83 7.00
N THR A 108 -8.31 -3.71 6.11
CA THR A 108 -7.31 -4.75 5.86
C THR A 108 -6.23 -4.72 6.93
N LYS A 109 -5.48 -5.80 7.06
CA LYS A 109 -4.15 -5.76 7.67
C LYS A 109 -3.24 -4.84 6.84
N VAL A 110 -2.06 -4.56 7.38
CA VAL A 110 -0.99 -3.91 6.58
C VAL A 110 -0.68 -4.81 5.39
N LEU A 111 -0.76 -4.25 4.20
CA LEU A 111 -0.40 -4.87 2.94
C LEU A 111 0.79 -4.11 2.34
N THR A 112 1.62 -4.81 1.56
CA THR A 112 2.75 -4.21 0.87
C THR A 112 2.49 -4.20 -0.63
N ALA A 113 2.50 -3.01 -1.22
CA ALA A 113 2.56 -2.83 -2.66
C ALA A 113 4.02 -2.90 -3.10
N GLN A 114 4.32 -3.68 -4.14
CA GLN A 114 5.70 -3.84 -4.60
C GLN A 114 5.77 -4.14 -6.09
N SER A 115 6.86 -3.74 -6.73
CA SER A 115 7.19 -4.10 -8.12
C SER A 115 8.69 -4.10 -8.35
N ASN A 116 9.12 -4.86 -9.36
CA ASN A 116 10.47 -4.76 -9.89
C ASN A 116 10.57 -3.54 -10.80
N VAL A 117 11.68 -2.82 -10.69
CA VAL A 117 11.96 -1.62 -11.48
C VAL A 117 13.39 -1.65 -11.99
N ILE A 118 13.70 -0.82 -12.97
CA ILE A 118 15.05 -0.66 -13.53
C ILE A 118 15.67 0.59 -12.92
N PRO A 119 16.78 0.49 -12.21
CA PRO A 119 17.48 1.64 -11.64
C PRO A 119 17.82 2.69 -12.69
N GLY A 120 17.62 3.97 -12.33
CA GLY A 120 17.93 5.09 -13.22
C GLY A 120 16.87 5.41 -14.29
N GLU A 121 15.88 4.54 -14.48
CA GLU A 121 14.75 4.82 -15.38
C GLU A 121 13.67 5.64 -14.67
N THR A 122 12.97 6.49 -15.39
CA THR A 122 11.85 7.26 -14.82
C THR A 122 10.58 6.43 -14.82
N TYR A 123 9.90 6.39 -13.68
CA TYR A 123 8.60 5.77 -13.49
C TYR A 123 7.55 6.80 -13.09
N HIS A 124 6.33 6.57 -13.53
CA HIS A 124 5.14 7.29 -13.11
C HIS A 124 4.28 6.40 -12.22
N ILE A 125 3.94 6.88 -11.04
CA ILE A 125 3.00 6.21 -10.14
C ILE A 125 1.76 7.07 -9.92
N LYS A 126 0.59 6.41 -9.92
CA LYS A 126 -0.70 7.04 -9.67
C LYS A 126 -1.46 6.22 -8.63
N LEU A 127 -1.68 6.80 -7.47
CA LEU A 127 -2.52 6.24 -6.42
C LEU A 127 -3.91 6.86 -6.57
N VAL A 128 -4.91 6.02 -6.80
CA VAL A 128 -6.28 6.47 -6.99
C VAL A 128 -7.22 5.67 -6.11
N ILE A 129 -8.14 6.36 -5.45
CA ILE A 129 -9.25 5.78 -4.70
C ILE A 129 -10.55 6.41 -5.19
N ALA A 130 -11.62 5.63 -5.28
CA ALA A 130 -12.92 6.09 -5.73
C ALA A 130 -14.03 5.21 -5.19
N ASP A 131 -15.20 5.80 -5.00
CA ASP A 131 -16.43 5.08 -4.71
C ASP A 131 -16.93 4.40 -5.98
N GLU A 132 -17.46 3.19 -5.88
CA GLU A 132 -18.06 2.45 -6.99
C GLU A 132 -19.56 2.32 -6.82
N GLY A 133 -20.31 2.81 -7.81
CA GLY A 133 -21.75 2.64 -7.93
C GLY A 133 -22.61 3.61 -7.10
N ASN A 134 -22.11 4.21 -6.05
CA ASN A 134 -22.79 5.25 -5.26
C ASN A 134 -21.76 6.11 -4.48
N TYR A 135 -22.22 7.15 -3.81
CA TYR A 135 -21.41 8.13 -3.05
C TYR A 135 -21.75 8.13 -1.55
N ARG A 136 -22.22 7.02 -1.00
CA ARG A 136 -22.78 6.99 0.37
C ARG A 136 -21.81 6.49 1.42
N PHE A 137 -20.81 5.74 1.02
CA PHE A 137 -19.85 5.11 1.92
C PHE A 137 -18.45 5.46 1.45
N ASP A 138 -17.70 6.06 2.33
CA ASP A 138 -16.34 6.52 2.03
C ASP A 138 -15.30 5.42 2.28
N SER A 139 -14.19 5.54 1.58
CA SER A 139 -13.04 4.67 1.75
C SER A 139 -11.74 5.46 1.83
N ALA A 140 -10.73 4.91 2.47
CA ALA A 140 -9.43 5.54 2.63
C ALA A 140 -8.28 4.55 2.47
N ILE A 141 -7.15 5.08 2.00
CA ILE A 141 -5.86 4.43 2.03
C ILE A 141 -4.97 5.17 3.03
N PHE A 142 -4.43 4.43 3.98
CA PHE A 142 -3.40 4.91 4.89
C PHE A 142 -2.05 4.37 4.41
N LEU A 143 -1.16 5.25 4.02
CA LEU A 143 0.21 4.88 3.60
C LEU A 143 1.11 4.81 4.84
N GLY A 144 1.93 3.78 4.92
CA GLY A 144 2.91 3.62 6.00
C GLY A 144 3.96 4.74 5.95
N GLY A 145 4.07 5.52 7.03
CA GLY A 145 5.10 6.56 7.12
C GLY A 145 6.50 5.94 7.06
N GLY A 146 7.36 6.43 6.16
CA GLY A 146 8.71 5.91 5.98
C GLY A 146 8.80 4.55 5.25
N SER A 147 7.69 3.94 4.86
CA SER A 147 7.71 2.64 4.17
C SER A 147 8.01 2.71 2.68
N PHE A 148 8.03 3.90 2.11
CA PHE A 148 8.32 4.06 0.67
C PHE A 148 9.80 3.77 0.41
N ASN A 149 10.07 2.58 -0.13
CA ASN A 149 11.42 2.10 -0.42
C ASN A 149 11.65 2.12 -1.95
N PHE A 150 12.67 2.85 -2.38
CA PHE A 150 13.09 2.94 -3.78
C PHE A 150 14.27 1.99 -4.11
N GLY A 151 14.49 0.98 -3.28
CA GLY A 151 15.40 -0.11 -3.56
C GLY A 151 16.79 -0.03 -2.98
N ILE A 152 17.09 0.89 -2.06
CA ILE A 152 18.26 0.79 -1.20
C ILE A 152 17.76 0.42 0.20
N ASP A 153 17.96 -0.81 0.59
CA ASP A 153 17.76 -1.26 1.96
C ASP A 153 19.11 -1.19 2.68
N LEU A 154 19.24 -0.24 3.60
CA LEU A 154 20.43 -0.10 4.45
C LEU A 154 20.29 -0.85 5.77
N GLY A 155 19.25 -1.67 5.92
CA GLY A 155 18.89 -2.37 7.14
C GLY A 155 17.98 -1.55 8.06
N ASP A 156 17.65 -2.13 9.20
CA ASP A 156 16.72 -1.54 10.17
C ASP A 156 17.22 -0.22 10.74
N ASP A 157 16.30 0.70 10.96
CA ASP A 157 16.57 1.94 11.69
C ASP A 157 17.10 1.65 13.10
N ARG A 158 18.25 2.23 13.43
CA ARG A 158 18.93 2.07 14.73
C ARG A 158 18.50 3.16 15.69
N LEU A 159 17.28 3.06 16.22
CA LEU A 159 16.65 4.07 17.06
C LEU A 159 16.46 3.59 18.51
N ILE A 160 16.62 4.50 19.48
CA ILE A 160 16.28 4.22 20.89
C ILE A 160 14.80 3.83 21.01
N ALA A 161 13.92 4.48 20.26
CA ALA A 161 12.47 4.21 20.27
C ALA A 161 12.11 2.79 19.83
N THR A 162 12.91 2.17 18.96
CA THR A 162 12.71 0.78 18.50
C THR A 162 13.44 -0.25 19.33
N GLY A 163 14.18 0.17 20.38
CA GLY A 163 14.95 -0.71 21.25
C GLY A 163 16.22 -1.29 20.57
N ASN A 164 16.63 -0.72 19.44
CA ASN A 164 17.79 -1.16 18.66
C ASN A 164 18.76 0.00 18.33
N PRO A 165 19.18 0.81 19.33
CA PRO A 165 20.11 1.90 19.09
C PRO A 165 21.54 1.39 18.82
N LEU A 166 22.34 2.20 18.13
CA LEU A 166 23.78 2.00 18.05
C LEU A 166 24.42 2.50 19.36
N CYS A 167 25.08 1.63 20.10
CA CYS A 167 25.74 1.99 21.34
C CYS A 167 27.14 2.56 21.12
N PRO A 168 27.67 3.40 22.04
CA PRO A 168 29.04 3.89 21.94
C PRO A 168 30.06 2.75 21.82
N GLY A 169 30.89 2.80 20.78
CA GLY A 169 31.90 1.76 20.50
C GLY A 169 31.43 0.63 19.60
N GLU A 170 30.14 0.57 19.23
CA GLU A 170 29.66 -0.34 18.19
C GLU A 170 30.01 0.19 16.79
N THR A 171 30.23 -0.73 15.86
CA THR A 171 30.41 -0.44 14.44
C THR A 171 29.16 -0.91 13.69
N LEU A 172 28.53 -0.01 12.93
CA LEU A 172 27.49 -0.34 11.98
C LEU A 172 28.09 -0.36 10.58
N THR A 173 28.00 -1.50 9.92
CA THR A 173 28.32 -1.61 8.50
C THR A 173 27.00 -1.53 7.72
N VAL A 174 26.88 -0.57 6.82
CA VAL A 174 25.76 -0.44 5.88
C VAL A 174 26.28 -0.71 4.48
N ASP A 175 25.54 -1.52 3.73
CA ASP A 175 25.89 -1.86 2.35
C ASP A 175 24.88 -1.22 1.40
N ALA A 176 25.32 -0.20 0.67
CA ALA A 176 24.50 0.50 -0.34
C ALA A 176 24.87 0.02 -1.77
N THR A 177 25.53 -1.13 -1.91
CA THR A 177 25.96 -1.62 -3.23
C THR A 177 24.74 -1.84 -4.13
N GLN A 178 24.73 -1.17 -5.29
CA GLN A 178 23.67 -1.28 -6.29
C GLN A 178 24.30 -1.61 -7.65
N SER A 179 23.64 -2.51 -8.39
CA SER A 179 24.02 -2.82 -9.76
C SER A 179 23.83 -1.59 -10.65
N GLY A 180 24.91 -1.18 -11.34
CA GLY A 180 24.89 -0.01 -12.23
C GLY A 180 25.19 1.32 -11.55
N ALA A 181 25.36 1.38 -10.24
CA ALA A 181 25.78 2.61 -9.57
C ALA A 181 27.24 2.97 -9.98
N THR A 182 27.46 4.23 -10.36
CA THR A 182 28.76 4.75 -10.78
C THR A 182 29.51 5.46 -9.65
N GLY A 183 28.85 5.62 -8.49
CA GLY A 183 29.43 6.24 -7.29
C GLY A 183 28.43 6.32 -6.15
N TYR A 184 28.93 6.54 -4.94
CA TYR A 184 28.14 6.72 -3.71
C TYR A 184 28.61 7.97 -3.00
N GLN A 185 27.67 8.68 -2.41
CA GLN A 185 27.94 9.81 -1.53
C GLN A 185 27.22 9.61 -0.21
N TRP A 186 27.98 9.66 0.87
CA TRP A 186 27.45 9.54 2.22
C TRP A 186 27.43 10.92 2.89
N PHE A 187 26.36 11.19 3.59
CA PHE A 187 26.20 12.40 4.39
C PHE A 187 26.09 12.01 5.86
N LEU A 188 26.77 12.76 6.72
CA LEU A 188 26.64 12.65 8.16
C LEU A 188 25.93 13.91 8.66
N ASN A 189 24.79 13.72 9.34
CA ASN A 189 23.93 14.81 9.87
C ASN A 189 23.28 15.74 8.80
N GLY A 190 22.85 15.17 7.69
CA GLY A 190 22.02 15.83 6.67
C GLY A 190 22.75 16.37 5.50
#